data_90e1a394e2e85dd34c5d74bc388a23a9
#
_entry.id   90e1a394e2e85dd34c5d74bc388a23a9
#
_cell.length_a   1.000
_cell.length_b   1.000
_cell.length_c   1.000
_cell.angle_alpha   90.00
_cell.angle_beta   90.00
_cell.angle_gamma   90.00
#
_symmetry.space_group_name_H-M   'P 1'
#
loop_
_entity.id
_entity.type
_entity.pdbx_description
1 polymer ?
#
loop_
_entity_poly.entity_id
_entity_poly.type
_entity_poly.pdbx_seq_one_letter_code
_entity_poly.pdbx_strand_id
1 'polypeptide(L)'
;LNASYRFDNDWGNWRVGVQAAFLNTYEVTVGGNVIDAVGKYNDTNPVARPLPEMKINGTLNWSRGNHRAFMIVKHVDEVDFGDPNANGGARFWNQTIQLAQEVEGKADFFTRWIDAVTTVDVQYTYNLGELSIFSDAEVTLGIQNLTNEDPPWIPVITGYDGTLHDPRGRIWSLRVGASL
;
A
#
# COMPACT_ATOMS: atom_id res chain seq x y z
N LEU A 1 -8.80 13.75 3.28
CA LEU A 1 -7.91 14.84 3.65
C LEU A 1 -6.80 14.98 2.62
N ASN A 2 -6.46 16.21 2.22
CA ASN A 2 -5.33 16.50 1.36
C ASN A 2 -4.67 17.79 1.85
N ALA A 3 -3.39 17.76 2.16
CA ALA A 3 -2.62 18.91 2.60
C ALA A 3 -1.22 18.87 2.00
N SER A 4 -0.65 20.03 1.67
CA SER A 4 0.74 20.14 1.25
C SER A 4 1.35 21.45 1.71
N TYR A 5 2.66 21.41 1.98
CA TYR A 5 3.44 22.58 2.39
C TYR A 5 4.73 22.64 1.57
N ARG A 6 5.13 23.87 1.19
CA ARG A 6 6.39 24.14 0.49
C ARG A 6 7.23 25.09 1.32
N PHE A 7 8.52 24.85 1.35
CA PHE A 7 9.49 25.73 1.98
C PHE A 7 10.85 25.60 1.32
N ASP A 8 11.66 26.64 1.44
CA ASP A 8 12.99 26.76 0.89
C ASP A 8 13.97 27.02 2.03
N ASN A 9 15.15 26.45 1.92
CA ASN A 9 16.29 26.69 2.84
C ASN A 9 17.62 26.51 2.12
N ASP A 10 18.73 26.62 2.85
CA ASP A 10 20.08 26.47 2.29
C ASP A 10 20.35 25.09 1.66
N TRP A 11 19.52 24.10 1.99
CA TRP A 11 19.60 22.73 1.48
C TRP A 11 18.76 22.49 0.23
N GLY A 12 17.96 23.48 -0.20
CA GLY A 12 17.13 23.41 -1.41
C GLY A 12 15.66 23.69 -1.19
N ASN A 13 14.87 23.33 -2.20
CA ASN A 13 13.42 23.49 -2.22
C ASN A 13 12.75 22.21 -1.81
N TRP A 14 11.77 22.31 -0.91
CA TRP A 14 11.06 21.19 -0.31
C TRP A 14 9.57 21.28 -0.53
N ARG A 15 8.95 20.17 -0.79
CA ARG A 15 7.50 20.03 -0.75
C ARG A 15 7.13 18.76 0.00
N VAL A 16 6.40 18.91 1.08
CA VAL A 16 5.80 17.81 1.86
C VAL A 16 4.32 17.76 1.55
N GLY A 17 3.76 16.58 1.43
CA GLY A 17 2.34 16.38 1.20
C GLY A 17 1.80 15.19 1.96
N VAL A 18 0.52 15.23 2.30
CA VAL A 18 -0.22 14.10 2.85
C VAL A 18 -1.57 14.01 2.18
N GLN A 19 -1.94 12.81 1.78
CA GLN A 19 -3.28 12.46 1.33
C GLN A 19 -3.78 11.32 2.21
N ALA A 20 -4.92 11.49 2.86
CA ALA A 20 -5.53 10.47 3.69
C ALA A 20 -6.99 10.28 3.31
N ALA A 21 -7.38 9.04 3.12
CA ALA A 21 -8.76 8.61 2.97
C ALA A 21 -9.18 7.88 4.24
N PHE A 22 -10.29 8.29 4.81
CA PHE A 22 -10.93 7.64 5.95
C PHE A 22 -12.33 7.21 5.50
N LEU A 23 -12.63 5.96 5.71
CA LEU A 23 -13.93 5.40 5.42
C LEU A 23 -14.60 5.04 6.75
N ASN A 24 -15.66 5.78 7.11
CA ASN A 24 -16.30 5.61 8.42
C ASN A 24 -17.41 4.55 8.38
N THR A 25 -18.14 4.47 7.25
CA THR A 25 -19.29 3.57 7.12
C THR A 25 -19.50 3.22 5.65
N TYR A 26 -19.72 1.94 5.38
CA TYR A 26 -20.12 1.44 4.07
C TYR A 26 -21.10 0.29 4.28
N GLU A 27 -22.38 0.61 4.30
CA GLU A 27 -23.42 -0.38 4.54
C GLU A 27 -23.80 -1.14 3.27
N VAL A 28 -23.85 -2.46 3.38
CA VAL A 28 -24.25 -3.37 2.30
C VAL A 28 -25.39 -4.23 2.80
N THR A 29 -26.46 -4.37 2.01
CA THR A 29 -27.57 -5.27 2.32
C THR A 29 -27.38 -6.60 1.59
N VAL A 30 -27.22 -7.67 2.37
CA VAL A 30 -27.03 -9.02 1.86
C VAL A 30 -28.07 -9.95 2.53
N GLY A 31 -28.92 -10.60 1.72
CA GLY A 31 -29.95 -11.51 2.24
C GLY A 31 -30.92 -10.86 3.23
N GLY A 32 -31.16 -9.55 3.12
CA GLY A 32 -32.02 -8.78 4.02
C GLY A 32 -31.33 -8.26 5.29
N ASN A 33 -30.06 -8.56 5.51
CA ASN A 33 -29.26 -8.04 6.62
C ASN A 33 -28.43 -6.85 6.15
N VAL A 34 -28.39 -5.79 6.94
CA VAL A 34 -27.48 -4.65 6.73
C VAL A 34 -26.16 -4.92 7.45
N ILE A 35 -25.06 -4.83 6.74
CA ILE A 35 -23.71 -5.08 7.23
C ILE A 35 -22.86 -3.85 6.93
N ASP A 36 -22.16 -3.31 7.93
CA ASP A 36 -21.08 -2.36 7.68
C ASP A 36 -19.83 -3.12 7.22
N ALA A 37 -19.36 -2.84 6.00
CA ALA A 37 -18.25 -3.52 5.36
C ALA A 37 -16.89 -2.84 5.61
N VAL A 38 -16.84 -1.73 6.35
CA VAL A 38 -15.60 -1.00 6.65
C VAL A 38 -14.74 -1.77 7.66
N GLY A 39 -13.43 -1.72 7.47
CA GLY A 39 -12.48 -2.45 8.31
C GLY A 39 -12.52 -3.97 8.11
N LYS A 40 -13.15 -4.47 7.04
CA LYS A 40 -13.39 -5.90 6.83
C LYS A 40 -12.86 -6.39 5.48
N TYR A 41 -12.49 -7.67 5.43
CA TYR A 41 -12.00 -8.32 4.21
C TYR A 41 -13.10 -8.51 3.15
N ASN A 42 -14.33 -8.79 3.56
CA ASN A 42 -15.51 -8.90 2.70
C ASN A 42 -15.42 -9.96 1.58
N ASP A 43 -14.69 -11.05 1.78
CA ASP A 43 -14.40 -12.05 0.75
C ASP A 43 -15.65 -12.72 0.15
N THR A 44 -16.68 -12.88 0.95
CA THR A 44 -17.97 -13.51 0.54
C THR A 44 -19.03 -12.51 0.11
N ASN A 45 -18.73 -11.22 0.19
CA ASN A 45 -19.64 -10.18 -0.24
C ASN A 45 -19.34 -9.81 -1.70
N PRO A 46 -20.19 -10.12 -2.67
CA PRO A 46 -19.94 -9.83 -4.07
C PRO A 46 -19.94 -8.32 -4.41
N VAL A 47 -20.43 -7.49 -3.47
CA VAL A 47 -20.61 -6.04 -3.66
C VAL A 47 -19.45 -5.25 -3.05
N ALA A 48 -18.92 -5.71 -1.92
CA ALA A 48 -17.82 -5.05 -1.23
C ALA A 48 -16.51 -5.84 -1.45
N ARG A 49 -15.42 -5.11 -1.65
CA ARG A 49 -14.05 -5.60 -1.63
C ARG A 49 -13.46 -5.38 -0.24
N PRO A 50 -12.24 -5.83 0.07
CA PRO A 50 -11.56 -5.42 1.29
C PRO A 50 -11.53 -3.89 1.41
N LEU A 51 -12.07 -3.38 2.52
CA LEU A 51 -12.25 -1.95 2.77
C LEU A 51 -11.54 -1.53 4.06
N PRO A 52 -10.23 -1.26 4.04
CA PRO A 52 -9.54 -0.73 5.20
C PRO A 52 -10.13 0.62 5.61
N GLU A 53 -10.19 0.89 6.91
CA GLU A 53 -10.72 2.14 7.46
C GLU A 53 -9.91 3.35 7.02
N MET A 54 -8.58 3.16 6.86
CA MET A 54 -7.68 4.25 6.53
C MET A 54 -6.67 3.86 5.45
N LYS A 55 -6.42 4.80 4.52
CA LYS A 55 -5.27 4.77 3.61
C LYS A 55 -4.59 6.12 3.62
N ILE A 56 -3.27 6.14 3.80
CA ILE A 56 -2.48 7.37 3.84
C ILE A 56 -1.34 7.30 2.83
N ASN A 57 -1.12 8.39 2.09
CA ASN A 57 0.07 8.61 1.30
C ASN A 57 0.77 9.88 1.79
N GLY A 58 1.99 9.74 2.29
CA GLY A 58 2.89 10.84 2.61
C GLY A 58 3.89 11.05 1.47
N THR A 59 4.11 12.28 1.01
CA THR A 59 5.05 12.59 -0.07
C THR A 59 6.09 13.60 0.37
N LEU A 60 7.32 13.42 -0.08
CA LEU A 60 8.41 14.36 0.08
C LEU A 60 9.08 14.58 -1.28
N ASN A 61 9.13 15.83 -1.73
CA ASN A 61 9.89 16.25 -2.89
C ASN A 61 11.01 17.19 -2.44
N TRP A 62 12.18 17.00 -2.97
CA TRP A 62 13.33 17.84 -2.74
C TRP A 62 14.02 18.16 -4.07
N SER A 63 14.49 19.40 -4.22
CA SER A 63 15.33 19.80 -5.36
C SER A 63 16.38 20.83 -4.98
N ARG A 64 17.58 20.68 -5.55
CA ARG A 64 18.68 21.62 -5.41
C ARG A 64 19.60 21.54 -6.63
N GLY A 65 19.70 22.62 -7.39
CA GLY A 65 20.47 22.62 -8.65
C GLY A 65 20.00 21.50 -9.59
N ASN A 66 20.90 20.64 -9.98
CA ASN A 66 20.65 19.53 -10.88
C ASN A 66 20.05 18.27 -10.18
N HIS A 67 19.87 18.31 -8.88
CA HIS A 67 19.42 17.18 -8.07
C HIS A 67 17.94 17.28 -7.77
N ARG A 68 17.21 16.19 -7.92
CA ARG A 68 15.81 16.02 -7.50
C ARG A 68 15.64 14.68 -6.79
N ALA A 69 14.94 14.69 -5.67
CA ALA A 69 14.54 13.46 -4.99
C ALA A 69 13.05 13.49 -4.70
N PHE A 70 12.44 12.32 -4.79
CA PHE A 70 11.05 12.09 -4.45
C PHE A 70 10.95 10.86 -3.56
N MET A 71 10.13 10.96 -2.53
CA MET A 71 9.79 9.83 -1.67
C MET A 71 8.26 9.81 -1.47
N ILE A 72 7.70 8.62 -1.48
CA ILE A 72 6.33 8.38 -1.07
C ILE A 72 6.30 7.25 -0.04
N VAL A 73 5.61 7.51 1.07
CA VAL A 73 5.25 6.53 2.09
C VAL A 73 3.78 6.21 1.89
N LYS A 74 3.45 4.94 1.69
CA LYS A 74 2.08 4.45 1.51
C LYS A 74 1.72 3.58 2.70
N HIS A 75 0.61 3.87 3.32
CA HIS A 75 0.07 3.10 4.44
C HIS A 75 -1.35 2.63 4.10
N VAL A 76 -1.59 1.35 4.32
CA VAL A 76 -2.91 0.71 4.25
C VAL A 76 -3.16 0.10 5.62
N ASP A 77 -4.28 0.47 6.22
CA ASP A 77 -4.69 0.00 7.55
C ASP A 77 -5.05 -1.49 7.53
N GLU A 78 -5.07 -2.08 8.70
CA GLU A 78 -5.48 -3.47 8.89
C GLU A 78 -6.94 -3.71 8.51
N VAL A 79 -7.29 -4.95 8.21
CA VAL A 79 -8.68 -5.37 7.99
C VAL A 79 -8.98 -6.66 8.73
N ASP A 80 -10.20 -6.77 9.26
CA ASP A 80 -10.69 -7.97 9.92
C ASP A 80 -11.05 -9.04 8.88
N PHE A 81 -10.28 -10.11 8.85
CA PHE A 81 -10.53 -11.27 7.99
C PHE A 81 -11.59 -12.20 8.56
N GLY A 82 -11.75 -12.23 9.86
CA GLY A 82 -12.58 -13.17 10.60
C GLY A 82 -13.88 -12.60 11.18
N ASP A 83 -14.38 -11.44 10.72
CA ASP A 83 -15.61 -10.87 11.26
C ASP A 83 -16.81 -11.82 11.02
N PRO A 84 -17.46 -12.31 12.07
CA PRO A 84 -18.63 -13.16 11.97
C PRO A 84 -19.83 -12.47 11.31
N ASN A 85 -19.85 -11.14 11.26
CA ASN A 85 -20.89 -10.36 10.60
C ASN A 85 -20.59 -10.14 9.12
N ALA A 86 -19.35 -10.33 8.67
CA ALA A 86 -19.03 -10.40 7.26
C ALA A 86 -19.58 -11.71 6.71
N ASN A 87 -20.41 -11.63 5.68
CA ASN A 87 -21.15 -12.76 5.11
C ASN A 87 -20.16 -13.86 4.65
N GLY A 88 -19.99 -14.92 5.47
CA GLY A 88 -19.09 -16.04 5.23
C GLY A 88 -17.70 -15.96 5.88
N GLY A 89 -17.21 -14.79 6.27
CA GLY A 89 -15.89 -14.63 6.85
C GLY A 89 -15.64 -15.49 8.08
N ALA A 90 -16.57 -15.50 9.02
CA ALA A 90 -16.47 -16.36 10.21
C ALA A 90 -16.48 -17.86 9.89
N ARG A 91 -17.21 -18.26 8.87
CA ARG A 91 -17.28 -19.69 8.49
C ARG A 91 -15.96 -20.14 7.85
N PHE A 92 -15.40 -19.33 6.98
CA PHE A 92 -14.11 -19.61 6.34
C PHE A 92 -12.99 -19.60 7.37
N TRP A 93 -12.96 -18.61 8.24
CA TRP A 93 -12.01 -18.49 9.34
C TRP A 93 -12.05 -19.71 10.26
N ASN A 94 -13.23 -20.09 10.73
CA ASN A 94 -13.40 -21.24 11.61
C ASN A 94 -12.97 -22.55 10.95
N GLN A 95 -13.30 -22.76 9.68
CA GLN A 95 -12.89 -23.96 8.93
C GLN A 95 -11.36 -23.98 8.68
N THR A 96 -10.77 -22.85 8.36
CA THR A 96 -9.33 -22.76 8.08
C THR A 96 -8.52 -22.92 9.36
N ILE A 97 -8.96 -22.34 10.47
CA ILE A 97 -8.33 -22.54 11.78
C ILE A 97 -8.45 -23.99 12.24
N GLN A 98 -9.62 -24.61 12.11
CA GLN A 98 -9.80 -26.02 12.46
C GLN A 98 -8.87 -26.92 11.64
N LEU A 99 -8.79 -26.72 10.32
CA LEU A 99 -7.86 -27.45 9.46
C LEU A 99 -6.41 -27.25 9.87
N ALA A 100 -5.99 -26.03 10.20
CA ALA A 100 -4.63 -25.75 10.64
C ALA A 100 -4.32 -26.37 12.01
N GLN A 101 -5.27 -26.35 12.94
CA GLN A 101 -5.14 -27.02 14.24
C GLN A 101 -5.06 -28.52 14.11
N GLU A 102 -5.84 -29.11 13.22
CA GLU A 102 -5.89 -30.56 12.98
C GLU A 102 -4.65 -31.07 12.26
N VAL A 103 -4.11 -30.31 11.27
CA VAL A 103 -3.02 -30.77 10.42
C VAL A 103 -1.63 -30.45 10.99
N GLU A 104 -1.46 -29.31 11.68
CA GLU A 104 -0.12 -28.86 12.05
C GLU A 104 0.08 -28.51 13.53
N GLY A 105 -0.95 -28.52 14.34
CA GLY A 105 -0.87 -28.10 15.75
C GLY A 105 -0.51 -26.61 15.95
N LYS A 106 -0.64 -25.80 14.92
CA LYS A 106 -0.21 -24.39 14.87
C LYS A 106 -1.39 -23.43 14.85
N ALA A 107 -2.20 -23.45 15.90
CA ALA A 107 -3.32 -22.51 16.06
C ALA A 107 -2.86 -21.03 16.05
N ASP A 108 -1.63 -20.77 16.52
CA ASP A 108 -1.09 -19.42 16.66
C ASP A 108 -0.60 -18.82 15.32
N PHE A 109 -0.64 -19.55 14.22
CA PHE A 109 -0.18 -19.11 12.91
C PHE A 109 -1.23 -18.24 12.17
N PHE A 110 -2.48 -18.30 12.56
CA PHE A 110 -3.56 -17.59 11.92
C PHE A 110 -4.05 -16.46 12.81
N THR A 111 -3.75 -15.25 12.43
CA THR A 111 -4.34 -14.07 13.06
C THR A 111 -5.68 -13.76 12.43
N ARG A 112 -6.60 -13.21 13.20
CA ARG A 112 -7.88 -12.71 12.70
C ARG A 112 -7.72 -11.52 11.79
N TRP A 113 -6.64 -10.76 12.00
CA TRP A 113 -6.36 -9.51 11.31
C TRP A 113 -5.40 -9.73 10.15
N ILE A 114 -5.67 -9.07 9.04
CA ILE A 114 -4.69 -8.82 7.99
C ILE A 114 -3.99 -7.54 8.39
N ASP A 115 -2.74 -7.65 8.76
CA ASP A 115 -1.96 -6.55 9.35
C ASP A 115 -1.87 -5.33 8.42
N ALA A 116 -1.76 -4.15 9.02
CA ALA A 116 -1.47 -2.92 8.31
C ALA A 116 -0.11 -2.99 7.61
N VAL A 117 -0.03 -2.41 6.41
CA VAL A 117 1.21 -2.40 5.61
C VAL A 117 1.65 -0.98 5.31
N THR A 118 2.94 -0.74 5.49
CA THR A 118 3.58 0.53 5.13
C THR A 118 4.74 0.27 4.17
N THR A 119 4.67 0.81 2.96
CA THR A 119 5.76 0.75 1.98
C THR A 119 6.33 2.12 1.69
N VAL A 120 7.61 2.16 1.33
CA VAL A 120 8.32 3.39 0.98
C VAL A 120 8.91 3.24 -0.42
N ASP A 121 8.57 4.16 -1.32
CA ASP A 121 9.21 4.27 -2.62
C ASP A 121 10.08 5.53 -2.65
N VAL A 122 11.25 5.44 -3.27
CA VAL A 122 12.16 6.56 -3.45
C VAL A 122 12.60 6.66 -4.90
N GLN A 123 12.82 7.90 -5.35
CA GLN A 123 13.36 8.18 -6.67
C GLN A 123 14.34 9.33 -6.55
N TYR A 124 15.49 9.20 -7.23
CA TYR A 124 16.48 10.26 -7.34
C TYR A 124 16.81 10.51 -8.80
N THR A 125 16.76 11.76 -9.21
CA THR A 125 17.07 12.21 -10.57
C THR A 125 18.22 13.21 -10.54
N TYR A 126 19.19 12.99 -11.40
CA TYR A 126 20.27 13.93 -11.67
C TYR A 126 20.16 14.44 -13.10
N ASN A 127 20.05 15.76 -13.24
CA ASN A 127 20.05 16.42 -14.56
C ASN A 127 21.49 16.67 -14.98
N LEU A 128 21.89 16.07 -16.10
CA LEU A 128 23.23 16.20 -16.68
C LEU A 128 23.37 17.48 -17.52
N GLY A 129 22.25 18.14 -17.84
CA GLY A 129 22.21 19.29 -18.71
C GLY A 129 22.44 18.93 -20.19
N GLU A 130 23.08 19.83 -20.91
CA GLU A 130 23.38 19.62 -22.33
C GLU A 130 24.56 18.67 -22.51
N LEU A 131 24.38 17.62 -23.30
CA LEU A 131 25.41 16.65 -23.68
C LEU A 131 25.51 16.55 -25.19
N SER A 132 26.44 17.32 -25.79
CA SER A 132 26.66 17.34 -27.24
C SER A 132 25.39 17.71 -28.03
N ILE A 133 24.79 16.74 -28.71
CA ILE A 133 23.54 16.91 -29.49
C ILE A 133 22.27 16.79 -28.65
N PHE A 134 22.41 16.38 -27.39
CA PHE A 134 21.27 16.19 -26.50
C PHE A 134 21.12 17.40 -25.57
N SER A 135 19.87 17.91 -25.48
CA SER A 135 19.43 18.84 -24.45
C SER A 135 18.76 18.09 -23.31
N ASP A 136 18.80 18.64 -22.10
CA ASP A 136 18.09 18.12 -20.92
C ASP A 136 18.30 16.63 -20.61
N ALA A 137 19.56 16.15 -20.77
CA ALA A 137 19.88 14.77 -20.41
C ALA A 137 19.72 14.55 -18.90
N GLU A 138 19.06 13.46 -18.52
CA GLU A 138 18.86 13.10 -17.12
C GLU A 138 18.98 11.60 -16.85
N VAL A 139 19.40 11.27 -15.63
CA VAL A 139 19.45 9.90 -15.12
C VAL A 139 18.61 9.83 -13.87
N THR A 140 17.72 8.84 -13.81
CA THR A 140 16.84 8.60 -12.67
C THR A 140 17.03 7.18 -12.14
N LEU A 141 17.32 7.07 -10.85
CA LEU A 141 17.31 5.82 -10.10
C LEU A 141 16.03 5.78 -9.25
N GLY A 142 15.29 4.68 -9.33
CA GLY A 142 14.09 4.45 -8.53
C GLY A 142 14.17 3.14 -7.75
N ILE A 143 13.61 3.15 -6.55
CA ILE A 143 13.44 1.98 -5.71
C ILE A 143 11.99 1.98 -5.23
N GLN A 144 11.21 0.98 -5.64
CA GLN A 144 9.90 0.70 -5.07
C GLN A 144 10.06 -0.25 -3.89
N ASN A 145 9.24 -0.07 -2.87
CA ASN A 145 9.28 -0.85 -1.65
C ASN A 145 10.72 -0.96 -1.07
N LEU A 146 11.27 0.20 -0.69
CA LEU A 146 12.63 0.33 -0.16
C LEU A 146 12.90 -0.58 1.05
N THR A 147 11.91 -0.74 1.91
CA THR A 147 11.95 -1.59 3.12
C THR A 147 11.87 -3.07 2.82
N ASN A 148 11.47 -3.44 1.60
CA ASN A 148 11.19 -4.81 1.18
C ASN A 148 10.12 -5.47 2.05
N GLU A 149 9.05 -4.72 2.30
CA GLU A 149 7.90 -5.21 3.07
C GLU A 149 7.14 -6.25 2.26
N ASP A 150 6.93 -7.42 2.84
CA ASP A 150 6.10 -8.45 2.23
C ASP A 150 4.61 -8.20 2.55
N PRO A 151 3.68 -8.56 1.65
CA PRO A 151 2.27 -8.50 1.97
C PRO A 151 1.93 -9.46 3.12
N PRO A 152 1.00 -9.09 4.03
CA PRO A 152 0.54 -9.97 5.09
C PRO A 152 0.02 -11.28 4.49
N TRP A 153 0.41 -12.38 5.11
CA TRP A 153 -0.09 -13.68 4.71
C TRP A 153 -1.55 -13.85 5.12
N ILE A 154 -2.37 -14.37 4.22
CA ILE A 154 -3.77 -14.72 4.47
C ILE A 154 -4.06 -16.13 3.94
N PRO A 155 -5.01 -16.88 4.54
CA PRO A 155 -5.31 -18.25 4.19
C PRO A 155 -6.18 -18.36 2.92
N VAL A 156 -5.71 -17.76 1.82
CA VAL A 156 -6.29 -17.88 0.48
C VAL A 156 -5.28 -18.56 -0.46
N ILE A 157 -5.74 -19.00 -1.64
CA ILE A 157 -4.89 -19.74 -2.60
C ILE A 157 -3.59 -19.01 -2.93
N THR A 158 -3.64 -17.69 -3.03
CA THR A 158 -2.48 -16.84 -3.36
C THR A 158 -1.60 -16.52 -2.15
N GLY A 159 -2.06 -16.75 -0.92
CA GLY A 159 -1.38 -16.39 0.31
C GLY A 159 -1.41 -14.89 0.65
N TYR A 160 -1.96 -14.04 -0.19
CA TYR A 160 -2.08 -12.59 0.00
C TYR A 160 -3.26 -12.03 -0.82
N ASP A 161 -3.68 -10.80 -0.52
CA ASP A 161 -4.69 -10.09 -1.31
C ASP A 161 -4.03 -9.08 -2.26
N GLY A 162 -4.10 -9.36 -3.57
CA GLY A 162 -3.53 -8.50 -4.60
C GLY A 162 -4.33 -7.22 -4.88
N THR A 163 -5.50 -7.02 -4.23
CA THR A 163 -6.27 -5.76 -4.32
C THR A 163 -5.83 -4.74 -3.28
N LEU A 164 -5.23 -5.21 -2.19
CA LEU A 164 -4.71 -4.37 -1.10
C LEU A 164 -3.20 -4.18 -1.19
N HIS A 165 -2.45 -5.21 -1.57
CA HIS A 165 -1.00 -5.26 -1.44
C HIS A 165 -0.31 -5.67 -2.75
N ASP A 166 0.88 -5.14 -2.97
CA ASP A 166 1.74 -5.49 -4.10
C ASP A 166 2.77 -6.56 -3.65
N PRO A 167 2.73 -7.79 -4.20
CA PRO A 167 3.59 -8.88 -3.77
C PRO A 167 5.01 -8.82 -4.35
N ARG A 168 5.33 -7.85 -5.19
CA ARG A 168 6.59 -7.84 -5.95
C ARG A 168 7.84 -7.58 -5.12
N GLY A 169 7.71 -7.23 -3.83
CA GLY A 169 8.87 -6.89 -3.01
C GLY A 169 9.60 -5.63 -3.51
N ARG A 170 10.91 -5.56 -3.27
CA ARG A 170 11.74 -4.43 -3.68
C ARG A 170 12.10 -4.48 -5.16
N ILE A 171 11.80 -3.39 -5.89
CA ILE A 171 12.11 -3.25 -7.33
C ILE A 171 13.03 -2.06 -7.55
N TRP A 172 14.12 -2.30 -8.26
CA TRP A 172 15.04 -1.28 -8.72
C TRP A 172 14.73 -0.88 -10.16
N SER A 173 14.82 0.38 -10.47
CA SER A 173 14.67 0.92 -11.82
C SER A 173 15.73 1.96 -12.13
N LEU A 174 16.24 1.93 -13.37
CA LEU A 174 17.11 2.94 -13.93
C LEU A 174 16.46 3.49 -15.19
N ARG A 175 16.34 4.80 -15.28
CA ARG A 175 15.88 5.50 -16.47
C ARG A 175 16.93 6.50 -16.91
N VAL A 176 17.19 6.55 -18.20
CA VAL A 176 17.98 7.58 -18.85
C VAL A 176 17.07 8.28 -19.86
N GLY A 177 17.00 9.58 -19.79
CA GLY A 177 16.23 10.43 -20.69
C GLY A 177 17.10 11.52 -21.29
N ALA A 178 16.82 11.91 -22.53
CA ALA A 178 17.40 13.07 -23.17
C ALA A 178 16.45 13.61 -24.25
N SER A 179 16.49 14.93 -24.49
CA SER A 179 15.82 15.57 -25.63
C SER A 179 16.85 15.87 -26.72
N LEU A 180 16.43 15.85 -27.99
CA LEU A 180 17.20 16.29 -29.14
C LEU A 180 16.96 17.77 -29.42
#